data_f6f466857132c2f93e16232538a6cf63
#
_entry.id   f6f466857132c2f93e16232538a6cf63
#
_cell.length_a   1.000
_cell.length_b   1.000
_cell.length_c   1.000
_cell.angle_alpha   90.00
_cell.angle_beta   90.00
_cell.angle_gamma   90.00
#
_symmetry.space_group_name_H-M   'P 1'
#
loop_
_entity.id
_entity.type
_entity.pdbx_description
1 polymer ?
#
loop_
_entity_poly.entity_id
_entity_poly.type
_entity_poly.pdbx_seq_one_letter_code
_entity_poly.pdbx_strand_id
1 'polypeptide(L)'
;MKQSDSITNLADAMSKAQGSMGAAIKGASNPFFKSRYADLGSVIQAIKPHFAEHGLSYVQFPVSGENAVGVITRLMHSSGEWLEQEYYIPLGKM
;
A
#
# COMPACT_ATOMS: atom_id res chain seq x y z
N MET A 1 6.25 13.47 2.30
CA MET A 1 5.66 12.36 3.03
C MET A 1 5.57 12.70 4.50
N LYS A 2 4.52 12.27 5.15
CA LYS A 2 4.31 12.53 6.56
C LYS A 2 4.35 11.21 7.33
N GLN A 3 4.65 11.30 8.60
CA GLN A 3 4.70 10.10 9.42
C GLN A 3 4.55 10.45 10.89
N SER A 4 4.25 9.43 11.69
CA SER A 4 4.20 9.59 13.14
C SER A 4 5.61 9.82 13.69
N ASP A 5 5.70 10.25 14.95
CA ASP A 5 6.98 10.56 15.57
C ASP A 5 7.93 9.38 15.53
N SER A 6 7.45 8.20 15.70
CA SER A 6 8.24 6.98 15.61
C SER A 6 7.55 6.03 14.64
N ILE A 7 8.32 5.26 13.91
CA ILE A 7 7.78 4.21 13.05
C ILE A 7 8.48 2.88 13.31
N THR A 8 9.07 2.73 14.48
CA THR A 8 9.84 1.52 14.79
C THR A 8 8.99 0.25 14.67
N ASN A 9 7.81 0.26 15.29
CA ASN A 9 6.96 -0.92 15.22
C ASN A 9 6.36 -1.11 13.84
N LEU A 10 6.05 -0.01 13.18
CA LEU A 10 5.54 -0.07 11.81
C LEU A 10 6.60 -0.66 10.89
N ALA A 11 7.83 -0.21 11.00
CA ALA A 11 8.91 -0.71 10.16
C ALA A 11 9.17 -2.19 10.39
N ASP A 12 9.12 -2.63 11.64
CA ASP A 12 9.30 -4.04 11.97
C ASP A 12 8.17 -4.87 11.35
N ALA A 13 6.95 -4.42 11.50
CA ALA A 13 5.79 -5.11 10.95
C ALA A 13 5.86 -5.18 9.42
N MET A 14 6.27 -4.09 8.79
CA MET A 14 6.42 -4.08 7.34
C MET A 14 7.48 -5.06 6.87
N SER A 15 8.58 -5.12 7.59
CA SER A 15 9.66 -6.05 7.27
C SER A 15 9.16 -7.49 7.31
N LYS A 16 8.42 -7.84 8.35
CA LYS A 16 7.88 -9.18 8.50
C LYS A 16 6.82 -9.49 7.46
N ALA A 17 5.95 -8.53 7.20
CA ALA A 17 4.90 -8.72 6.21
C ALA A 17 5.49 -8.91 4.81
N GLN A 18 6.49 -8.14 4.47
CA GLN A 18 7.14 -8.26 3.17
C GLN A 18 7.83 -9.61 3.01
N GLY A 19 8.40 -10.10 4.07
CA GLY A 19 9.00 -11.43 4.03
C GLY A 19 7.98 -12.51 3.71
N SER A 20 6.82 -12.43 4.32
CA SER A 20 5.74 -13.37 4.04
C SER A 20 5.17 -13.17 2.65
N MET A 21 5.01 -11.91 2.24
CA MET A 21 4.44 -11.60 0.94
C MET A 21 5.30 -12.08 -0.21
N GLY A 22 6.61 -12.09 -0.04
CA GLY A 22 7.49 -12.54 -1.09
C GLY A 22 7.16 -13.94 -1.55
N ALA A 23 6.93 -14.82 -0.62
CA ALA A 23 6.56 -16.19 -0.97
C ALA A 23 5.15 -16.27 -1.55
N ALA A 24 4.23 -15.51 -0.99
CA ALA A 24 2.85 -15.52 -1.47
C ALA A 24 2.74 -14.99 -2.89
N ILE A 25 3.46 -13.92 -3.19
CA ILE A 25 3.43 -13.35 -4.52
C ILE A 25 4.03 -14.32 -5.52
N LYS A 26 5.11 -14.98 -5.16
CA LYS A 26 5.70 -15.97 -6.02
C LYS A 26 4.74 -17.11 -6.32
N GLY A 27 4.05 -17.58 -5.29
CA GLY A 27 3.10 -18.65 -5.47
C GLY A 27 1.92 -18.26 -6.32
N ALA A 28 1.53 -17.00 -6.27
CA ALA A 28 0.41 -16.50 -7.04
C ALA A 28 0.80 -16.01 -8.39
N SER A 29 2.06 -16.06 -8.71
CA SER A 29 2.53 -15.43 -9.90
C SER A 29 2.25 -16.23 -11.11
N ASN A 30 1.61 -17.01 -11.30
CA ASN A 30 1.44 -17.77 -12.38
C ASN A 30 0.76 -17.07 -13.45
N PRO A 31 -0.27 -17.49 -14.02
CA PRO A 31 -0.76 -16.99 -15.29
C PRO A 31 -1.08 -15.52 -15.30
N PHE A 32 -1.42 -14.97 -14.17
CA PHE A 32 -1.84 -13.59 -14.16
C PHE A 32 -0.71 -12.62 -14.41
N PHE A 33 0.50 -13.03 -14.15
CA PHE A 33 1.62 -12.14 -14.30
C PHE A 33 2.23 -12.20 -15.69
N LYS A 34 1.67 -12.95 -16.58
CA LYS A 34 2.04 -12.85 -17.96
C LYS A 34 1.65 -11.51 -18.50
N SER A 35 0.62 -10.90 -17.94
CA SER A 35 0.22 -9.60 -18.34
C SER A 35 1.07 -8.59 -17.61
N ARG A 36 1.50 -7.58 -18.33
CA ARG A 36 2.22 -6.50 -17.75
C ARG A 36 1.39 -5.78 -16.69
N TYR A 37 0.10 -5.83 -16.83
CA TYR A 37 -0.81 -5.19 -15.91
C TYR A 37 -1.46 -6.28 -15.09
N ALA A 38 -0.68 -6.89 -14.24
CA ALA A 38 -1.19 -7.89 -13.36
C ALA A 38 -2.43 -7.35 -12.68
N ASP A 39 -3.39 -8.19 -12.50
CA ASP A 39 -4.63 -7.82 -11.86
C ASP A 39 -4.34 -7.28 -10.46
N LEU A 40 -4.52 -5.99 -10.29
CA LEU A 40 -4.26 -5.35 -9.02
C LEU A 40 -5.09 -5.97 -7.91
N GLY A 41 -6.31 -6.37 -8.21
CA GLY A 41 -7.14 -7.03 -7.22
C GLY A 41 -6.52 -8.30 -6.70
N SER A 42 -5.91 -9.08 -7.58
CA SER A 42 -5.23 -10.31 -7.16
C SER A 42 -4.03 -10.02 -6.28
N VAL A 43 -3.28 -8.96 -6.59
CA VAL A 43 -2.15 -8.58 -5.78
C VAL A 43 -2.61 -8.15 -4.39
N ILE A 44 -3.65 -7.35 -4.32
CA ILE A 44 -4.20 -6.91 -3.04
C ILE A 44 -4.68 -8.10 -2.22
N GLN A 45 -5.35 -9.05 -2.84
CA GLN A 45 -5.80 -10.24 -2.15
C GLN A 45 -4.62 -11.04 -1.61
N ALA A 46 -3.52 -11.04 -2.32
CA ALA A 46 -2.34 -11.78 -1.87
C ALA A 46 -1.66 -11.14 -0.68
N ILE A 47 -1.70 -9.81 -0.56
CA ILE A 47 -1.00 -9.13 0.52
C ILE A 47 -1.87 -8.88 1.75
N LYS A 48 -3.18 -8.83 1.60
CA LYS A 48 -4.08 -8.51 2.71
C LYS A 48 -3.90 -9.37 3.96
N PRO A 49 -3.85 -10.69 3.84
CA PRO A 49 -3.69 -11.51 5.04
C PRO A 49 -2.39 -11.23 5.77
N HIS A 50 -1.34 -10.92 5.03
CA HIS A 50 -0.05 -10.65 5.64
C HIS A 50 -0.04 -9.33 6.38
N PHE A 51 -0.76 -8.34 5.84
CA PHE A 51 -0.95 -7.08 6.53
C PHE A 51 -1.71 -7.29 7.84
N ALA A 52 -2.82 -8.00 7.76
CA ALA A 52 -3.64 -8.24 8.94
C ALA A 52 -2.87 -8.99 10.01
N GLU A 53 -2.09 -9.98 9.62
CA GLU A 53 -1.32 -10.78 10.54
C GLU A 53 -0.33 -9.96 11.34
N HIS A 54 0.20 -8.89 10.76
CA HIS A 54 1.19 -8.06 11.41
C HIS A 54 0.64 -6.73 11.90
N GLY A 55 -0.67 -6.60 11.97
CA GLY A 55 -1.30 -5.39 12.49
C GLY A 55 -1.24 -4.20 11.58
N LEU A 56 -1.07 -4.44 10.28
CA LEU A 56 -0.99 -3.37 9.29
C LEU A 56 -2.32 -3.17 8.61
N SER A 57 -2.61 -1.92 8.30
CA SER A 57 -3.77 -1.57 7.51
C SER A 57 -3.46 -0.32 6.72
N TYR A 58 -4.27 -0.03 5.72
CA TYR A 58 -4.09 1.18 4.96
C TYR A 58 -5.44 1.74 4.55
N VAL A 59 -5.47 3.04 4.35
CA VAL A 59 -6.66 3.71 3.83
C VAL A 59 -6.23 4.67 2.74
N GLN A 60 -7.13 4.93 1.81
CA GLN A 60 -6.87 5.86 0.73
C GLN A 60 -8.04 6.83 0.63
N PHE A 61 -7.71 8.10 0.43
CA PHE A 61 -8.71 9.15 0.30
C PHE A 61 -8.51 9.89 -0.99
N PRO A 62 -9.54 10.02 -1.80
CA PRO A 62 -9.44 10.88 -2.98
C PRO A 62 -9.36 12.34 -2.55
N VAL A 63 -8.56 13.10 -3.23
CA VAL A 63 -8.44 14.54 -2.98
C VAL A 63 -8.41 15.27 -4.30
N SER A 64 -8.75 16.55 -4.26
CA SER A 64 -8.67 17.37 -5.46
C SER A 64 -8.00 18.68 -5.10
N GLY A 65 -7.24 19.21 -6.04
CA GLY A 65 -6.63 20.51 -5.92
C GLY A 65 -6.91 21.28 -7.18
N GLU A 66 -6.26 22.42 -7.34
CA GLU A 66 -6.40 23.18 -8.55
C GLU A 66 -5.81 22.42 -9.71
N ASN A 67 -6.63 22.08 -10.66
CA ASN A 67 -6.19 21.39 -11.88
C ASN A 67 -5.48 20.06 -11.61
N ALA A 68 -5.87 19.40 -10.53
CA ALA A 68 -5.27 18.11 -10.21
C ALA A 68 -6.24 17.28 -9.39
N VAL A 69 -6.10 15.98 -9.55
CA VAL A 69 -6.79 15.03 -8.67
C VAL A 69 -5.72 14.13 -8.08
N GLY A 70 -5.97 13.60 -6.93
CA GLY A 70 -4.97 12.79 -6.30
C GLY A 70 -5.54 11.85 -5.26
N VAL A 71 -4.63 11.21 -4.56
CA VAL A 71 -4.99 10.28 -3.51
C VAL A 71 -3.99 10.44 -2.37
N ILE A 72 -4.50 10.39 -1.16
CA ILE A 72 -3.68 10.31 0.03
C ILE A 72 -3.75 8.87 0.50
N THR A 73 -2.61 8.24 0.64
CA THR A 73 -2.52 6.89 1.14
C THR A 73 -1.88 6.93 2.51
N ARG A 74 -2.53 6.36 3.49
CA ARG A 74 -1.98 6.26 4.83
C ARG A 74 -1.86 4.79 5.21
N LEU A 75 -0.64 4.39 5.55
CA LEU A 75 -0.33 3.07 6.05
C LEU A 75 -0.27 3.17 7.57
N MET A 76 -0.93 2.28 8.25
CA MET A 76 -1.06 2.33 9.70
C MET A 76 -0.69 1.00 10.34
N HIS A 77 -0.21 1.08 11.57
CA HIS A 77 0.07 -0.09 12.37
C HIS A 77 -0.76 -0.03 13.65
N SER A 78 -1.04 -1.19 14.22
CA SER A 78 -1.85 -1.29 15.43
C SER A 78 -1.24 -0.55 16.63
N SER A 79 0.05 -0.21 16.57
CA SER A 79 0.70 0.58 17.61
C SER A 79 0.29 2.05 17.57
N GLY A 80 -0.38 2.48 16.53
CA GLY A 80 -0.71 3.88 16.32
C GLY A 80 0.28 4.60 15.40
N GLU A 81 1.33 3.91 14.98
CA GLU A 81 2.30 4.49 14.06
C GLU A 81 1.76 4.49 12.64
N TRP A 82 2.19 5.45 11.85
CA TRP A 82 1.66 5.61 10.50
C TRP A 82 2.62 6.35 9.58
N LEU A 83 2.45 6.09 8.28
CA LEU A 83 3.09 6.81 7.19
C LEU A 83 2.02 7.29 6.23
N GLU A 84 2.23 8.45 5.64
CA GLU A 84 1.24 9.01 4.73
C GLU A 84 1.92 9.67 3.55
N GLN A 85 1.37 9.45 2.38
CA GLN A 85 1.89 10.01 1.14
C GLN A 85 0.74 10.55 0.32
N GLU A 86 0.93 11.74 -0.24
CA GLU A 86 -0.01 12.30 -1.20
C GLU A 86 0.55 12.12 -2.59
N TYR A 87 -0.32 11.82 -3.52
CA TYR A 87 0.07 11.72 -4.92
C TYR A 87 -0.97 12.41 -5.76
N TYR A 88 -0.53 13.33 -6.62
CA TYR A 88 -1.43 14.10 -7.46
C TYR A 88 -1.12 13.86 -8.92
N ILE A 89 -2.16 13.78 -9.72
CA ILE A 89 -2.05 13.68 -11.15
C ILE A 89 -2.63 14.98 -11.72
N PRO A 90 -1.84 15.73 -12.46
CA PRO A 90 -2.36 16.96 -13.09
C PRO A 90 -3.47 16.61 -14.05
N LEU A 91 -4.51 17.42 -14.05
CA LEU A 91 -5.59 17.18 -14.99
C LEU A 91 -5.17 17.51 -16.41
N GLY A 92 -4.17 18.28 -16.57
CA GLY A 92 -3.62 18.53 -17.85
C GLY A 92 -4.55 19.31 -18.76
N LYS A 93 -4.10 19.46 -19.97
CA LYS A 93 -4.92 20.09 -20.98
C LYS A 93 -5.72 19.03 -21.65
N MET A 94 -6.95 19.19 -21.59
CA MET A 94 -7.83 18.21 -22.20
C MET A 94 -8.34 18.71 -23.51
#